data_9223ca293e03895cfb28fb31c470c48c
#
_entry.id   9223ca293e03895cfb28fb31c470c48c
#
_cell.length_a   1.000
_cell.length_b   1.000
_cell.length_c   1.000
_cell.angle_alpha   90.00
_cell.angle_beta   90.00
_cell.angle_gamma   90.00
#
_symmetry.space_group_name_H-M   'P 1'
#
loop_
_entity.id
_entity.type
_entity.pdbx_description
1 polymer ?
#
loop_
_entity_poly.entity_id
_entity_poly.type
_entity_poly.pdbx_seq_one_letter_code
_entity_poly.pdbx_strand_id
1 'polypeptide(L)'
;MAEPARAIDTIHVAPPFTAADAAALQIRFAGVPAQAMLRELLTGELAGRAASVSSYGAESAVLLHMVAEIDKDVPVIFTNTQKMFGETLAYRDELSERLGLTDLRVFRPDPRRLALKDATGMRWSYDPDGCCEIRKVEPLRRALAPFDAWISGRKGFQAGTRTALPRFEEDEGRLKLNPLADWSKSQLRAYFDEHDLPRHPLEAQGYPSIGCAPCTSKVKPGEDPRAGRWRGWDKVECGIHVSAVPGDDPAF
;
A
#
# COMPACT_ATOMS: atom_id res chain seq x y z
N MET A 1 -34.09 36.80 -25.92
CA MET A 1 -32.74 36.23 -26.13
C MET A 1 -32.66 35.04 -25.22
N ALA A 2 -32.56 33.82 -25.76
CA ALA A 2 -32.47 32.59 -24.98
C ALA A 2 -31.00 32.40 -24.54
N GLU A 3 -30.80 32.17 -23.28
CA GLU A 3 -29.49 31.82 -22.69
C GLU A 3 -29.03 30.47 -23.26
N PRO A 4 -27.76 30.32 -23.68
CA PRO A 4 -27.28 29.03 -24.16
C PRO A 4 -27.24 28.04 -23.00
N ALA A 5 -27.84 26.86 -23.20
CA ALA A 5 -27.79 25.77 -22.24
C ALA A 5 -26.30 25.42 -21.88
N ARG A 6 -25.97 25.43 -20.58
CA ARG A 6 -24.68 24.99 -20.11
C ARG A 6 -24.47 23.55 -20.56
N ALA A 7 -23.36 23.31 -21.27
CA ALA A 7 -22.89 21.96 -21.55
C ALA A 7 -22.75 21.20 -20.22
N ILE A 8 -23.44 20.08 -20.10
CA ILE A 8 -23.26 19.16 -18.99
C ILE A 8 -21.88 18.54 -19.24
N ASP A 9 -20.89 18.87 -18.38
CA ASP A 9 -19.60 18.19 -18.36
C ASP A 9 -19.87 16.71 -18.15
N THR A 10 -19.78 15.93 -19.22
CA THR A 10 -19.81 14.47 -19.14
C THR A 10 -18.55 14.05 -18.41
N ILE A 11 -18.69 13.62 -17.15
CA ILE A 11 -17.62 12.97 -16.40
C ILE A 11 -17.25 11.72 -17.20
N HIS A 12 -16.14 11.78 -17.92
CA HIS A 12 -15.56 10.60 -18.56
C HIS A 12 -15.02 9.68 -17.45
N VAL A 13 -15.85 8.76 -17.01
CA VAL A 13 -15.39 7.64 -16.17
C VAL A 13 -14.66 6.70 -17.11
N ALA A 14 -13.33 6.57 -16.94
CA ALA A 14 -12.57 5.59 -17.67
C ALA A 14 -13.13 4.18 -17.37
N PRO A 15 -13.15 3.27 -18.37
CA PRO A 15 -13.60 1.90 -18.13
C PRO A 15 -12.69 1.25 -17.06
N PRO A 16 -13.26 0.38 -16.21
CA PRO A 16 -12.47 -0.32 -15.20
C PRO A 16 -11.41 -1.20 -15.86
N PHE A 17 -10.27 -1.35 -15.20
CA PHE A 17 -9.23 -2.29 -15.62
C PHE A 17 -9.72 -3.73 -15.44
N THR A 18 -9.29 -4.59 -16.35
CA THR A 18 -9.62 -6.02 -16.36
C THR A 18 -8.38 -6.88 -16.09
N ALA A 19 -8.58 -8.15 -15.79
CA ALA A 19 -7.48 -9.10 -15.68
C ALA A 19 -6.70 -9.24 -17.00
N ALA A 20 -7.36 -9.05 -18.16
CA ALA A 20 -6.70 -9.04 -19.46
C ALA A 20 -5.77 -7.85 -19.64
N ASP A 21 -6.14 -6.66 -19.14
CA ASP A 21 -5.28 -5.47 -19.16
C ASP A 21 -4.05 -5.68 -18.29
N ALA A 22 -4.22 -6.24 -17.09
CA ALA A 22 -3.10 -6.58 -16.21
C ALA A 22 -2.15 -7.60 -16.86
N ALA A 23 -2.69 -8.63 -17.52
CA ALA A 23 -1.89 -9.62 -18.25
C ALA A 23 -1.13 -9.00 -19.45
N ALA A 24 -1.76 -8.09 -20.19
CA ALA A 24 -1.12 -7.39 -21.31
C ALA A 24 0.04 -6.51 -20.81
N LEU A 25 -0.15 -5.79 -19.70
CA LEU A 25 0.91 -4.99 -19.07
C LEU A 25 2.04 -5.87 -18.52
N GLN A 26 1.73 -7.03 -17.95
CA GLN A 26 2.73 -7.99 -17.48
C GLN A 26 3.65 -8.45 -18.65
N ILE A 27 3.10 -8.66 -19.85
CA ILE A 27 3.86 -8.99 -21.06
C ILE A 27 4.66 -7.78 -21.54
N ARG A 28 4.03 -6.60 -21.66
CA ARG A 28 4.65 -5.35 -22.15
C ARG A 28 5.89 -4.97 -21.32
N PHE A 29 5.81 -5.12 -20.00
CA PHE A 29 6.88 -4.74 -19.08
C PHE A 29 7.76 -5.91 -18.61
N ALA A 30 7.69 -7.07 -19.28
CA ALA A 30 8.58 -8.18 -18.95
C ALA A 30 10.05 -7.78 -19.09
N GLY A 31 10.83 -7.94 -18.01
CA GLY A 31 12.26 -7.57 -17.98
C GLY A 31 12.56 -6.07 -17.92
N VAL A 32 11.56 -5.20 -17.96
CA VAL A 32 11.77 -3.74 -17.84
C VAL A 32 12.07 -3.39 -16.36
N PRO A 33 13.12 -2.60 -16.06
CA PRO A 33 13.40 -2.15 -14.69
C PRO A 33 12.22 -1.43 -14.03
N ALA A 34 12.05 -1.60 -12.72
CA ALA A 34 10.94 -1.02 -11.96
C ALA A 34 10.80 0.50 -12.14
N GLN A 35 11.91 1.24 -12.09
CA GLN A 35 11.92 2.70 -12.26
C GLN A 35 11.48 3.13 -13.67
N ALA A 36 11.93 2.40 -14.71
CA ALA A 36 11.55 2.69 -16.09
C ALA A 36 10.06 2.42 -16.32
N MET A 37 9.56 1.29 -15.82
CA MET A 37 8.14 0.95 -15.85
C MET A 37 7.28 2.00 -15.14
N LEU A 38 7.64 2.37 -13.90
CA LEU A 38 6.91 3.40 -13.15
C LEU A 38 6.92 4.75 -13.87
N ARG A 39 8.07 5.16 -14.41
CA ARG A 39 8.17 6.43 -15.17
C ARG A 39 7.24 6.44 -16.36
N GLU A 40 7.28 5.41 -17.18
CA GLU A 40 6.42 5.31 -18.37
C GLU A 40 4.94 5.37 -18.00
N LEU A 41 4.52 4.63 -16.96
CA LEU A 41 3.12 4.58 -16.54
C LEU A 41 2.65 5.89 -15.88
N LEU A 42 3.44 6.44 -14.95
CA LEU A 42 3.04 7.63 -14.17
C LEU A 42 3.13 8.93 -14.98
N THR A 43 3.95 9.01 -16.04
CA THR A 43 3.98 10.15 -16.94
C THR A 43 3.12 9.97 -18.17
N GLY A 44 2.57 8.76 -18.39
CA GLY A 44 1.75 8.38 -19.53
C GLY A 44 0.30 8.06 -19.11
N GLU A 45 -0.10 6.81 -19.34
CA GLU A 45 -1.49 6.37 -19.23
C GLU A 45 -2.11 6.43 -17.82
N LEU A 46 -1.29 6.46 -16.77
CA LEU A 46 -1.73 6.58 -15.37
C LEU A 46 -1.44 7.95 -14.74
N ALA A 47 -1.02 8.94 -15.52
CA ALA A 47 -0.76 10.29 -15.04
C ALA A 47 -2.02 10.88 -14.37
N GLY A 48 -1.90 11.28 -13.10
CA GLY A 48 -3.02 11.80 -12.30
C GLY A 48 -4.10 10.78 -11.92
N ARG A 49 -3.96 9.49 -12.33
CA ARG A 49 -4.96 8.42 -12.11
C ARG A 49 -4.51 7.36 -11.12
N ALA A 50 -3.26 7.42 -10.67
CA ALA A 50 -2.67 6.45 -9.74
C ALA A 50 -2.32 7.07 -8.40
N ALA A 51 -2.35 6.26 -7.33
CA ALA A 51 -1.83 6.62 -6.01
C ALA A 51 -0.83 5.57 -5.50
N SER A 52 0.19 6.00 -4.76
CA SER A 52 1.06 5.08 -4.03
C SER A 52 0.48 4.78 -2.65
N VAL A 53 0.39 3.50 -2.27
CA VAL A 53 -0.07 3.09 -0.94
C VAL A 53 1.13 2.66 -0.12
N SER A 54 1.37 3.35 1.00
CA SER A 54 2.50 3.05 1.88
C SER A 54 2.07 2.86 3.33
N SER A 55 2.64 1.85 3.98
CA SER A 55 2.54 1.66 5.44
C SER A 55 3.70 2.31 6.19
N TYR A 56 4.66 2.91 5.49
CA TYR A 56 5.90 3.43 6.06
C TYR A 56 6.63 2.41 6.94
N GLY A 57 6.61 1.15 6.55
CA GLY A 57 7.39 0.08 7.19
C GLY A 57 8.87 0.11 6.77
N ALA A 58 9.66 -0.85 7.26
CA ALA A 58 11.13 -0.89 7.12
C ALA A 58 11.66 -0.68 5.68
N GLU A 59 10.94 -1.17 4.69
CA GLU A 59 11.39 -1.13 3.28
C GLU A 59 10.59 -0.14 2.41
N SER A 60 9.76 0.71 3.01
CA SER A 60 8.86 1.61 2.26
C SER A 60 9.59 2.72 1.52
N ALA A 61 10.76 3.15 2.00
CA ALA A 61 11.51 4.26 1.41
C ALA A 61 11.92 3.99 -0.05
N VAL A 62 12.22 2.76 -0.42
CA VAL A 62 12.64 2.40 -1.78
C VAL A 62 11.56 2.77 -2.80
N LEU A 63 10.34 2.29 -2.62
CA LEU A 63 9.26 2.59 -3.55
C LEU A 63 8.88 4.07 -3.53
N LEU A 64 8.80 4.68 -2.35
CA LEU A 64 8.47 6.10 -2.23
C LEU A 64 9.50 7.00 -2.89
N HIS A 65 10.80 6.67 -2.78
CA HIS A 65 11.86 7.37 -3.49
C HIS A 65 11.73 7.22 -5.00
N MET A 66 11.50 6.00 -5.52
CA MET A 66 11.29 5.78 -6.96
C MET A 66 10.13 6.61 -7.51
N VAL A 67 9.03 6.71 -6.76
CA VAL A 67 7.88 7.53 -7.15
C VAL A 67 8.23 9.01 -7.10
N ALA A 68 8.89 9.49 -6.03
CA ALA A 68 9.28 10.88 -5.86
C ALA A 68 10.28 11.38 -6.94
N GLU A 69 11.17 10.49 -7.43
CA GLU A 69 12.11 10.79 -8.53
C GLU A 69 11.39 10.93 -9.90
N ILE A 70 10.14 10.52 -9.98
CA ILE A 70 9.32 10.66 -11.19
C ILE A 70 8.41 11.87 -11.05
N ASP A 71 7.64 11.90 -9.98
CA ASP A 71 6.66 12.96 -9.70
C ASP A 71 6.35 13.00 -8.20
N LYS A 72 6.67 14.14 -7.55
CA LYS A 72 6.44 14.36 -6.12
C LYS A 72 4.98 14.61 -5.76
N ASP A 73 4.16 14.92 -6.78
CA ASP A 73 2.74 15.20 -6.62
C ASP A 73 1.87 13.93 -6.73
N VAL A 74 2.49 12.75 -7.01
CA VAL A 74 1.76 11.48 -6.94
C VAL A 74 1.21 11.28 -5.54
N PRO A 75 -0.13 11.12 -5.38
CA PRO A 75 -0.73 10.95 -4.06
C PRO A 75 -0.15 9.75 -3.31
N VAL A 76 0.31 9.95 -2.09
CA VAL A 76 0.74 8.87 -1.19
C VAL A 76 -0.33 8.65 -0.13
N ILE A 77 -0.99 7.51 -0.18
CA ILE A 77 -2.03 7.11 0.77
C ILE A 77 -1.38 6.38 1.95
N PHE A 78 -1.60 6.91 3.14
CA PHE A 78 -1.24 6.26 4.41
C PHE A 78 -2.48 5.98 5.25
N THR A 79 -2.70 4.70 5.58
CA THR A 79 -3.78 4.30 6.48
C THR A 79 -3.29 4.32 7.93
N ASN A 80 -3.62 5.39 8.67
CA ASN A 80 -3.35 5.48 10.11
C ASN A 80 -4.40 4.70 10.89
N THR A 81 -4.07 3.49 11.29
CA THR A 81 -4.96 2.58 12.03
C THR A 81 -5.27 3.03 13.47
N GLN A 82 -4.63 4.10 13.96
CA GLN A 82 -4.62 4.52 15.36
C GLN A 82 -4.02 3.46 16.32
N LYS A 83 -3.25 2.52 15.75
CA LYS A 83 -2.52 1.46 16.46
C LYS A 83 -1.09 1.37 15.95
N MET A 84 -0.62 2.39 15.20
CA MET A 84 0.76 2.43 14.70
C MET A 84 1.74 2.69 15.84
N PHE A 85 3.00 2.30 15.64
CA PHE A 85 4.10 2.77 16.48
C PHE A 85 4.30 4.28 16.33
N GLY A 86 4.69 4.96 17.39
CA GLY A 86 5.08 6.38 17.33
C GLY A 86 6.24 6.62 16.35
N GLU A 87 7.20 5.71 16.34
CA GLU A 87 8.36 5.69 15.44
C GLU A 87 7.93 5.60 13.96
N THR A 88 6.87 4.84 13.65
CA THR A 88 6.35 4.79 12.28
C THR A 88 5.71 6.12 11.86
N LEU A 89 5.03 6.80 12.79
CA LEU A 89 4.43 8.10 12.50
C LEU A 89 5.51 9.17 12.31
N ALA A 90 6.54 9.19 13.15
CA ALA A 90 7.68 10.09 13.01
C ALA A 90 8.45 9.82 11.71
N TYR A 91 8.74 8.54 11.42
CA TYR A 91 9.41 8.14 10.19
C TYR A 91 8.64 8.51 8.93
N ARG A 92 7.30 8.40 8.96
CA ARG A 92 6.44 8.86 7.86
C ARG A 92 6.67 10.34 7.56
N ASP A 93 6.68 11.19 8.60
CA ASP A 93 6.80 12.62 8.43
C ASP A 93 8.22 12.99 7.94
N GLU A 94 9.25 12.43 8.56
CA GLU A 94 10.67 12.59 8.16
C GLU A 94 10.91 12.14 6.72
N LEU A 95 10.46 10.94 6.36
CA LEU A 95 10.67 10.40 5.01
C LEU A 95 9.92 11.20 3.95
N SER A 96 8.68 11.62 4.24
CA SER A 96 7.89 12.43 3.31
C SER A 96 8.53 13.80 3.06
N GLU A 97 9.04 14.45 4.11
CA GLU A 97 9.76 15.71 4.01
C GLU A 97 11.08 15.54 3.22
N ARG A 98 11.88 14.53 3.55
CA ARG A 98 13.16 14.24 2.89
C ARG A 98 12.99 13.96 1.39
N LEU A 99 11.95 13.25 1.00
CA LEU A 99 11.63 12.95 -0.40
C LEU A 99 10.91 14.11 -1.11
N GLY A 100 10.45 15.11 -0.37
CA GLY A 100 9.70 16.26 -0.91
C GLY A 100 8.33 15.87 -1.45
N LEU A 101 7.67 14.86 -0.86
CA LEU A 101 6.33 14.44 -1.26
C LEU A 101 5.31 15.53 -0.91
N THR A 102 4.52 15.97 -1.88
CA THR A 102 3.61 17.11 -1.73
C THR A 102 2.16 16.71 -1.43
N ASP A 103 1.74 15.49 -1.77
CA ASP A 103 0.37 15.00 -1.59
C ASP A 103 0.33 13.74 -0.70
N LEU A 104 0.59 13.92 0.61
CA LEU A 104 0.41 12.85 1.60
C LEU A 104 -1.02 12.85 2.15
N ARG A 105 -1.77 11.80 1.86
CA ARG A 105 -3.17 11.62 2.28
C ARG A 105 -3.28 10.60 3.40
N VAL A 106 -3.65 11.07 4.60
CA VAL A 106 -3.77 10.23 5.80
C VAL A 106 -5.23 9.84 6.04
N PHE A 107 -5.55 8.58 5.86
CA PHE A 107 -6.88 8.03 6.12
C PHE A 107 -6.92 7.33 7.48
N ARG A 108 -8.05 7.49 8.17
CA ARG A 108 -8.32 6.92 9.49
C ARG A 108 -9.60 6.08 9.45
N PRO A 109 -9.73 5.11 10.39
CA PRO A 109 -11.00 4.40 10.58
C PRO A 109 -12.15 5.38 10.84
N ASP A 110 -13.33 5.03 10.40
CA ASP A 110 -14.55 5.77 10.70
C ASP A 110 -14.86 5.69 12.22
N PRO A 111 -15.01 6.83 12.93
CA PRO A 111 -15.29 6.84 14.37
C PRO A 111 -16.59 6.10 14.75
N ARG A 112 -17.61 6.13 13.89
CA ARG A 112 -18.87 5.43 14.14
C ARG A 112 -18.69 3.92 14.05
N ARG A 113 -17.92 3.46 13.06
CA ARG A 113 -17.55 2.03 12.90
C ARG A 113 -16.70 1.56 14.08
N LEU A 114 -15.76 2.38 14.56
CA LEU A 114 -14.97 2.06 15.76
C LEU A 114 -15.86 1.94 17.00
N ALA A 115 -16.77 2.88 17.23
CA ALA A 115 -17.68 2.84 18.37
C ALA A 115 -18.58 1.57 18.37
N LEU A 116 -19.01 1.14 17.19
CA LEU A 116 -19.86 -0.04 17.05
C LEU A 116 -19.08 -1.36 17.14
N LYS A 117 -17.91 -1.45 16.50
CA LYS A 117 -17.24 -2.73 16.28
C LYS A 117 -15.93 -2.91 17.08
N ASP A 118 -15.40 -1.85 17.68
CA ASP A 118 -14.16 -1.87 18.48
C ASP A 118 -14.16 -0.78 19.56
N ALA A 119 -15.26 -0.66 20.30
CA ALA A 119 -15.48 0.38 21.32
C ALA A 119 -14.37 0.42 22.39
N THR A 120 -13.83 -0.74 22.76
CA THR A 120 -12.71 -0.87 23.72
C THR A 120 -11.35 -0.64 23.10
N GLY A 121 -11.24 -0.63 21.77
CA GLY A 121 -9.99 -0.58 21.04
C GLY A 121 -9.15 -1.87 21.14
N MET A 122 -9.73 -2.98 21.63
CA MET A 122 -9.04 -4.24 21.89
C MET A 122 -9.36 -5.35 20.89
N ARG A 123 -10.12 -5.06 19.81
CA ARG A 123 -10.51 -6.06 18.82
C ARG A 123 -9.33 -6.85 18.24
N TRP A 124 -8.18 -6.22 18.10
CA TRP A 124 -6.96 -6.86 17.62
C TRP A 124 -6.55 -8.11 18.44
N SER A 125 -6.95 -8.20 19.72
CA SER A 125 -6.56 -9.28 20.63
C SER A 125 -7.48 -10.51 20.59
N TYR A 126 -8.62 -10.46 19.91
CA TYR A 126 -9.55 -11.58 19.78
C TYR A 126 -10.09 -11.77 18.35
N ASP A 127 -10.06 -10.73 17.52
CA ASP A 127 -10.47 -10.75 16.12
C ASP A 127 -9.55 -9.83 15.29
N PRO A 128 -8.33 -10.28 14.97
CA PRO A 128 -7.38 -9.48 14.22
C PRO A 128 -7.82 -9.22 12.77
N ASP A 129 -8.66 -10.07 12.17
CA ASP A 129 -9.19 -9.87 10.82
C ASP A 129 -10.22 -8.75 10.80
N GLY A 130 -11.22 -8.79 11.66
CA GLY A 130 -12.17 -7.70 11.80
C GLY A 130 -11.55 -6.39 12.27
N CYS A 131 -10.49 -6.44 13.08
CA CYS A 131 -9.70 -5.24 13.40
C CYS A 131 -9.02 -4.66 12.16
N CYS A 132 -8.41 -5.49 11.30
CA CYS A 132 -7.80 -5.05 10.05
C CYS A 132 -8.85 -4.51 9.07
N GLU A 133 -10.03 -5.13 9.00
CA GLU A 133 -11.11 -4.68 8.14
C GLU A 133 -11.48 -3.22 8.44
N ILE A 134 -11.88 -2.93 9.69
CA ILE A 134 -12.33 -1.58 10.05
C ILE A 134 -11.21 -0.52 10.12
N ARG A 135 -9.96 -0.95 10.38
CA ARG A 135 -8.85 0.00 10.58
C ARG A 135 -7.93 0.16 9.38
N LYS A 136 -8.01 -0.73 8.39
CA LYS A 136 -7.14 -0.70 7.19
C LYS A 136 -7.93 -0.84 5.90
N VAL A 137 -8.72 -1.91 5.74
CA VAL A 137 -9.37 -2.23 4.47
C VAL A 137 -10.42 -1.19 4.12
N GLU A 138 -11.38 -0.93 5.01
CA GLU A 138 -12.40 0.11 4.79
C GLU A 138 -11.80 1.51 4.52
N PRO A 139 -10.83 2.02 5.32
CA PRO A 139 -10.19 3.29 5.04
C PRO A 139 -9.42 3.32 3.72
N LEU A 140 -8.74 2.23 3.35
CA LEU A 140 -8.03 2.15 2.08
C LEU A 140 -8.98 2.14 0.89
N ARG A 141 -10.07 1.36 0.95
CA ARG A 141 -11.10 1.35 -0.10
C ARG A 141 -11.67 2.75 -0.35
N ARG A 142 -11.96 3.51 0.72
CA ARG A 142 -12.40 4.91 0.60
C ARG A 142 -11.32 5.80 -0.02
N ALA A 143 -10.06 5.59 0.36
CA ALA A 143 -8.95 6.37 -0.16
C ALA A 143 -8.70 6.13 -1.65
N LEU A 144 -8.89 4.89 -2.11
CA LEU A 144 -8.67 4.49 -3.50
C LEU A 144 -9.87 4.80 -4.42
N ALA A 145 -11.01 5.22 -3.88
CA ALA A 145 -12.22 5.48 -4.69
C ALA A 145 -12.00 6.43 -5.90
N PRO A 146 -11.19 7.51 -5.80
CA PRO A 146 -10.97 8.42 -6.92
C PRO A 146 -9.88 7.96 -7.91
N PHE A 147 -9.24 6.81 -7.69
CA PHE A 147 -8.10 6.35 -8.49
C PHE A 147 -8.44 5.11 -9.31
N ASP A 148 -7.89 5.04 -10.50
CA ASP A 148 -8.03 3.89 -11.40
C ASP A 148 -6.90 2.87 -11.20
N ALA A 149 -5.79 3.30 -10.56
CA ALA A 149 -4.65 2.45 -10.28
C ALA A 149 -4.04 2.75 -8.90
N TRP A 150 -3.35 1.78 -8.33
CA TRP A 150 -2.56 1.98 -7.12
C TRP A 150 -1.28 1.16 -7.08
N ILE A 151 -0.27 1.71 -6.43
CA ILE A 151 1.09 1.17 -6.37
C ILE A 151 1.33 0.60 -4.98
N SER A 152 1.77 -0.64 -4.92
CA SER A 152 2.03 -1.41 -3.70
C SER A 152 3.51 -1.77 -3.58
N GLY A 153 4.06 -1.68 -2.39
CA GLY A 153 5.46 -2.05 -2.09
C GLY A 153 5.66 -3.54 -1.79
N ARG A 154 4.75 -4.43 -2.22
CA ARG A 154 4.91 -5.88 -2.03
C ARG A 154 6.11 -6.43 -2.81
N LYS A 155 6.74 -7.48 -2.26
CA LYS A 155 7.87 -8.20 -2.86
C LYS A 155 7.67 -9.69 -2.71
N GLY A 156 8.09 -10.46 -3.70
CA GLY A 156 7.91 -11.91 -3.75
C GLY A 156 8.59 -12.64 -2.58
N PHE A 157 9.76 -12.20 -2.15
CA PHE A 157 10.52 -12.85 -1.07
C PHE A 157 9.94 -12.64 0.35
N GLN A 158 8.96 -11.76 0.55
CA GLN A 158 8.50 -11.38 1.90
C GLN A 158 7.60 -12.41 2.57
N ALA A 159 6.95 -13.29 1.83
CA ALA A 159 6.12 -14.37 2.37
C ALA A 159 5.95 -15.48 1.32
N GLY A 160 5.76 -16.73 1.77
CA GLY A 160 5.50 -17.86 0.88
C GLY A 160 4.27 -17.63 -0.03
N THR A 161 3.27 -16.91 0.46
CA THR A 161 2.07 -16.52 -0.31
C THR A 161 2.36 -15.52 -1.45
N ARG A 162 3.57 -14.94 -1.50
CA ARG A 162 3.98 -13.93 -2.47
C ARG A 162 5.01 -14.41 -3.49
N THR A 163 5.41 -15.68 -3.46
CA THR A 163 6.46 -16.21 -4.36
C THR A 163 6.13 -16.07 -5.84
N ALA A 164 4.85 -16.07 -6.20
CA ALA A 164 4.34 -15.85 -7.56
C ALA A 164 3.67 -14.47 -7.72
N LEU A 165 4.09 -13.45 -6.96
CA LEU A 165 3.50 -12.13 -7.01
C LEU A 165 3.72 -11.50 -8.40
N PRO A 166 2.67 -11.21 -9.19
CA PRO A 166 2.83 -10.52 -10.46
C PRO A 166 3.08 -9.03 -10.25
N ARG A 167 3.68 -8.39 -11.24
CA ARG A 167 3.90 -6.92 -11.23
C ARG A 167 2.60 -6.14 -11.43
N PHE A 168 1.62 -6.75 -12.09
CA PHE A 168 0.31 -6.16 -12.37
C PHE A 168 -0.80 -7.12 -11.96
N GLU A 169 -1.79 -6.61 -11.25
CA GLU A 169 -3.00 -7.33 -10.84
C GLU A 169 -4.21 -6.44 -11.12
N GLU A 170 -5.35 -7.06 -11.43
CA GLU A 170 -6.64 -6.39 -11.33
C GLU A 170 -7.14 -6.48 -9.88
N ASP A 171 -7.70 -5.40 -9.35
CA ASP A 171 -8.16 -5.29 -7.98
C ASP A 171 -9.42 -4.39 -7.91
N GLU A 172 -10.59 -4.99 -7.86
CA GLU A 172 -11.90 -4.31 -7.83
C GLU A 172 -12.07 -3.27 -8.97
N GLY A 173 -11.70 -3.64 -10.20
CA GLY A 173 -11.77 -2.77 -11.38
C GLY A 173 -10.62 -1.79 -11.49
N ARG A 174 -9.63 -1.83 -10.60
CA ARG A 174 -8.42 -1.01 -10.61
C ARG A 174 -7.21 -1.82 -11.04
N LEU A 175 -6.24 -1.13 -11.58
CA LEU A 175 -4.92 -1.70 -11.82
C LEU A 175 -4.07 -1.57 -10.55
N LYS A 176 -3.56 -2.70 -10.05
CA LYS A 176 -2.63 -2.74 -8.92
C LYS A 176 -1.24 -3.07 -9.41
N LEU A 177 -0.30 -2.19 -9.11
CA LEU A 177 1.10 -2.31 -9.50
C LEU A 177 1.95 -2.78 -8.32
N ASN A 178 2.80 -3.78 -8.55
CA ASN A 178 3.80 -4.26 -7.60
C ASN A 178 5.20 -4.13 -8.24
N PRO A 179 5.76 -2.92 -8.32
CA PRO A 179 7.01 -2.67 -9.05
C PRO A 179 8.20 -3.47 -8.53
N LEU A 180 8.17 -3.80 -7.24
CA LEU A 180 9.24 -4.50 -6.53
C LEU A 180 8.97 -6.01 -6.38
N ALA A 181 8.00 -6.58 -7.14
CA ALA A 181 7.58 -7.96 -7.00
C ALA A 181 8.74 -8.96 -7.17
N ASP A 182 9.61 -8.72 -8.12
CA ASP A 182 10.77 -9.53 -8.49
C ASP A 182 12.09 -9.10 -7.82
N TRP A 183 12.07 -8.06 -6.97
CA TRP A 183 13.26 -7.59 -6.29
C TRP A 183 13.71 -8.53 -5.18
N SER A 184 15.01 -8.76 -5.10
CA SER A 184 15.66 -9.47 -4.00
C SER A 184 15.97 -8.55 -2.81
N LYS A 185 16.23 -9.16 -1.64
CA LYS A 185 16.70 -8.41 -0.45
C LYS A 185 18.01 -7.65 -0.71
N SER A 186 18.91 -8.23 -1.53
CA SER A 186 20.19 -7.59 -1.87
C SER A 186 19.99 -6.35 -2.74
N GLN A 187 19.09 -6.39 -3.72
CA GLN A 187 18.76 -5.23 -4.54
C GLN A 187 18.13 -4.10 -3.71
N LEU A 188 17.21 -4.45 -2.78
CA LEU A 188 16.66 -3.45 -1.87
C LEU A 188 17.72 -2.79 -1.01
N ARG A 189 18.63 -3.58 -0.43
CA ARG A 189 19.70 -3.06 0.40
C ARG A 189 20.63 -2.15 -0.41
N ALA A 190 21.05 -2.60 -1.59
CA ALA A 190 21.89 -1.80 -2.48
C ALA A 190 21.23 -0.46 -2.83
N TYR A 191 19.92 -0.46 -3.11
CA TYR A 191 19.18 0.77 -3.41
C TYR A 191 19.11 1.73 -2.21
N PHE A 192 18.92 1.21 -1.00
CA PHE A 192 18.97 2.03 0.22
C PHE A 192 20.33 2.70 0.39
N ASP A 193 21.41 1.94 0.16
CA ASP A 193 22.77 2.40 0.36
C ASP A 193 23.21 3.38 -0.75
N GLU A 194 22.81 3.12 -2.00
CA GLU A 194 23.08 3.99 -3.16
C GLU A 194 22.43 5.38 -3.03
N HIS A 195 21.19 5.41 -2.51
CA HIS A 195 20.41 6.65 -2.39
C HIS A 195 20.41 7.25 -0.99
N ASP A 196 21.25 6.74 -0.07
CA ASP A 196 21.33 7.18 1.33
C ASP A 196 19.94 7.33 1.98
N LEU A 197 19.05 6.34 1.78
CA LEU A 197 17.69 6.42 2.28
C LEU A 197 17.63 6.18 3.80
N PRO A 198 16.82 6.92 4.55
CA PRO A 198 16.70 6.72 5.99
C PRO A 198 16.08 5.36 6.29
N ARG A 199 16.64 4.65 7.26
CA ARG A 199 16.13 3.37 7.76
C ARG A 199 15.06 3.62 8.82
N HIS A 200 14.04 2.78 8.85
CA HIS A 200 13.03 2.86 9.90
C HIS A 200 13.66 2.58 11.27
N PRO A 201 13.46 3.43 12.31
CA PRO A 201 14.17 3.33 13.59
C PRO A 201 13.93 2.01 14.33
N LEU A 202 12.81 1.34 14.11
CA LEU A 202 12.52 0.03 14.72
C LEU A 202 13.30 -1.12 14.06
N GLU A 203 13.86 -0.96 12.86
CA GLU A 203 14.65 -2.00 12.20
C GLU A 203 15.85 -2.39 13.03
N ALA A 204 16.62 -1.41 13.53
CA ALA A 204 17.75 -1.62 14.42
C ALA A 204 17.37 -2.21 15.78
N GLN A 205 16.10 -2.13 16.16
CA GLN A 205 15.57 -2.68 17.41
C GLN A 205 15.04 -4.11 17.27
N GLY A 206 15.20 -4.75 16.10
CA GLY A 206 14.81 -6.14 15.85
C GLY A 206 13.38 -6.28 15.27
N TYR A 207 12.86 -5.27 14.60
CA TYR A 207 11.57 -5.32 13.89
C TYR A 207 11.78 -5.25 12.36
N PRO A 208 12.14 -6.34 11.70
CA PRO A 208 12.38 -6.33 10.24
C PRO A 208 11.11 -6.20 9.39
N SER A 209 9.93 -6.44 9.99
CA SER A 209 8.62 -6.24 9.36
C SER A 209 7.70 -5.52 10.33
N ILE A 210 7.25 -4.33 9.95
CA ILE A 210 6.55 -3.40 10.84
C ILE A 210 5.09 -3.23 10.38
N GLY A 211 4.17 -3.24 11.35
CA GLY A 211 2.76 -2.94 11.17
C GLY A 211 2.19 -2.23 12.39
N CYS A 212 0.95 -2.57 12.81
CA CYS A 212 0.38 -2.05 14.05
C CYS A 212 1.18 -2.55 15.26
N ALA A 213 1.41 -1.68 16.25
CA ALA A 213 2.18 -1.99 17.45
C ALA A 213 1.67 -3.25 18.18
N PRO A 214 0.36 -3.44 18.45
CA PRO A 214 -0.12 -4.64 19.13
C PRO A 214 0.02 -5.94 18.29
N CYS A 215 0.21 -5.83 16.98
CA CYS A 215 0.33 -6.98 16.06
C CYS A 215 1.75 -7.19 15.55
N THR A 216 2.76 -6.57 16.18
CA THR A 216 4.15 -6.65 15.74
C THR A 216 5.07 -6.86 16.95
N SER A 217 5.87 -7.90 16.92
CA SER A 217 6.88 -8.21 17.93
C SER A 217 8.27 -8.34 17.31
N LYS A 218 9.30 -8.27 18.15
CA LYS A 218 10.68 -8.48 17.72
C LYS A 218 10.88 -9.89 17.17
N VAL A 219 11.81 -10.01 16.23
CA VAL A 219 12.18 -11.27 15.60
C VAL A 219 13.57 -11.67 16.09
N LYS A 220 13.75 -12.95 16.42
CA LYS A 220 15.05 -13.48 16.84
C LYS A 220 15.97 -13.64 15.62
N PRO A 221 17.30 -13.60 15.81
CA PRO A 221 18.24 -13.93 14.75
C PRO A 221 17.93 -15.33 14.15
N GLY A 222 17.82 -15.39 12.81
CA GLY A 222 17.50 -16.63 12.08
C GLY A 222 16.02 -16.95 11.92
N GLU A 223 15.11 -16.25 12.59
CA GLU A 223 13.66 -16.38 12.32
C GLU A 223 13.29 -15.69 10.98
N ASP A 224 12.17 -16.10 10.40
CA ASP A 224 11.58 -15.39 9.25
C ASP A 224 11.34 -13.91 9.61
N PRO A 225 11.69 -12.94 8.76
CA PRO A 225 11.49 -11.51 9.03
C PRO A 225 10.04 -11.13 9.38
N ARG A 226 9.05 -11.91 8.95
CA ARG A 226 7.64 -11.68 9.27
C ARG A 226 7.14 -12.50 10.48
N ALA A 227 7.96 -13.36 11.08
CA ALA A 227 7.59 -14.15 12.28
C ALA A 227 7.09 -13.29 13.45
N GLY A 228 7.47 -12.01 13.49
CA GLY A 228 6.98 -11.03 14.46
C GLY A 228 5.56 -10.52 14.20
N ARG A 229 4.97 -10.78 13.01
CA ARG A 229 3.65 -10.29 12.64
C ARG A 229 2.58 -11.28 13.08
N TRP A 230 1.57 -10.78 13.80
CA TRP A 230 0.45 -11.59 14.31
C TRP A 230 0.90 -12.87 15.02
N ARG A 231 2.02 -12.81 15.77
CA ARG A 231 2.56 -13.97 16.47
C ARG A 231 1.51 -14.62 17.37
N GLY A 232 1.30 -15.93 17.19
CA GLY A 232 0.26 -16.70 17.89
C GLY A 232 -1.10 -16.74 17.17
N TRP A 233 -1.20 -16.15 15.98
CA TRP A 233 -2.39 -16.20 15.14
C TRP A 233 -2.10 -16.90 13.81
N ASP A 234 -3.08 -17.62 13.31
CA ASP A 234 -3.06 -18.15 11.93
C ASP A 234 -3.41 -17.03 10.93
N LYS A 235 -2.53 -16.01 10.87
CA LYS A 235 -2.71 -14.84 10.01
C LYS A 235 -1.36 -14.43 9.42
N VAL A 236 -1.32 -14.31 8.09
CA VAL A 236 -0.10 -13.94 7.34
C VAL A 236 -0.19 -12.59 6.65
N GLU A 237 -1.41 -12.09 6.39
CA GLU A 237 -1.66 -10.83 5.68
C GLU A 237 -2.75 -9.99 6.36
N CYS A 238 -2.75 -8.68 6.10
CA CYS A 238 -3.66 -7.73 6.75
C CYS A 238 -4.99 -7.50 5.99
N GLY A 239 -5.26 -8.25 4.95
CA GLY A 239 -6.51 -8.15 4.17
C GLY A 239 -6.51 -7.08 3.06
N ILE A 240 -5.66 -6.05 3.10
CA ILE A 240 -5.60 -5.02 2.03
C ILE A 240 -5.10 -5.54 0.68
N HIS A 241 -4.63 -6.78 0.63
CA HIS A 241 -4.11 -7.43 -0.57
C HIS A 241 -4.90 -8.69 -0.95
N VAL A 242 -5.98 -8.97 -0.24
CA VAL A 242 -6.89 -10.05 -0.56
C VAL A 242 -8.06 -9.42 -1.29
N SER A 243 -8.27 -9.82 -2.55
CA SER A 243 -9.46 -9.41 -3.30
C SER A 243 -10.68 -9.89 -2.53
N ALA A 244 -11.70 -9.04 -2.39
CA ALA A 244 -12.95 -9.42 -1.75
C ALA A 244 -13.52 -10.63 -2.52
N VAL A 245 -13.81 -11.72 -1.82
CA VAL A 245 -14.57 -12.81 -2.41
C VAL A 245 -15.97 -12.26 -2.69
N PRO A 246 -16.46 -12.31 -3.95
CA PRO A 246 -17.81 -11.87 -4.25
C PRO A 246 -18.80 -12.71 -3.44
N GLY A 247 -19.47 -12.11 -2.44
CA GLY A 247 -20.47 -12.78 -1.63
C GLY A 247 -20.38 -12.61 -0.11
N ASP A 248 -19.26 -12.12 0.42
CA ASP A 248 -19.15 -11.72 1.82
C ASP A 248 -19.46 -10.21 1.96
N ASP A 249 -20.69 -9.84 1.68
CA ASP A 249 -21.25 -8.61 2.22
C ASP A 249 -21.59 -8.90 3.69
N PRO A 250 -20.87 -8.37 4.69
CA PRO A 250 -21.22 -8.60 6.08
C PRO A 250 -22.55 -7.88 6.31
N ALA A 251 -23.62 -8.65 6.27
CA ALA A 251 -24.95 -8.17 6.65
C ALA A 251 -24.86 -7.38 7.96
N PHE A 252 -25.40 -6.18 7.91
CA PHE A 252 -25.66 -5.13 8.87
C PHE A 252 -25.42 -5.40 10.37
#